data_d3c4265f515160a45f44bdf1cf61805c
#
_entry.id   d3c4265f515160a45f44bdf1cf61805c
#
_cell.length_a   1.000
_cell.length_b   1.000
_cell.length_c   1.000
_cell.angle_alpha   90.00
_cell.angle_beta   90.00
_cell.angle_gamma   90.00
#
_symmetry.space_group_name_H-M   'P 1'
#
loop_
_entity.id
_entity.type
_entity.pdbx_description
1 polymer ?
#
loop_
_entity_poly.entity_id
_entity_poly.type
_entity_poly.pdbx_seq_one_letter_code
_entity_poly.pdbx_strand_id
1 'polypeptide(L)'
;MPRTRTPLPPPLPPETRTVGQLVAEALKLYGARFWPALALGIGPAIFGVADSELEGAARAIFDVVVGPLVFAASYGGAVALVRPIGRGRYVLVALATGFIAFLPICLARLFSDFPGINLMAVAWLAFFCLAAPAALVERRGFLDALKRGVQLARADYIHVLGSLATLIITIFLTGLVLFFSLRELSDQALRVAALLALLVLTPVFMLGAAILYVDQEARVESSPRPRRKRDADIHSAFESDGAGRSDTEGKP
;
A
#
# COMPACT_ATOMS: atom_id res chain seq x y z
N MET A 1 -32.32 29.48 7.33
CA MET A 1 -31.08 29.99 6.69
C MET A 1 -30.27 28.79 6.22
N PRO A 2 -29.97 28.62 4.94
CA PRO A 2 -29.12 27.54 4.47
C PRO A 2 -27.68 27.81 4.97
N ARG A 3 -27.10 26.85 5.74
CA ARG A 3 -25.71 26.90 6.14
C ARG A 3 -24.86 26.78 4.89
N THR A 4 -24.21 27.88 4.49
CA THR A 4 -23.16 27.86 3.49
C THR A 4 -22.03 26.95 3.99
N ARG A 5 -21.93 25.74 3.44
CA ARG A 5 -20.77 24.87 3.71
C ARG A 5 -19.54 25.57 3.21
N THR A 6 -18.67 25.98 4.12
CA THR A 6 -17.34 26.47 3.79
C THR A 6 -16.66 25.40 2.92
N PRO A 7 -16.13 25.72 1.74
CA PRO A 7 -15.41 24.75 0.93
C PRO A 7 -14.26 24.18 1.76
N LEU A 8 -14.15 22.84 1.78
CA LEU A 8 -13.04 22.16 2.46
C LEU A 8 -11.72 22.65 1.87
N PRO A 9 -10.68 22.88 2.70
CA PRO A 9 -9.36 23.23 2.21
C PRO A 9 -8.89 22.19 1.19
N PRO A 10 -8.13 22.60 0.15
CA PRO A 10 -7.61 21.67 -0.84
C PRO A 10 -6.79 20.57 -0.17
N PRO A 11 -6.80 19.34 -0.68
CA PRO A 11 -6.00 18.25 -0.14
C PRO A 11 -4.52 18.63 -0.18
N LEU A 12 -3.79 18.31 0.89
CA LEU A 12 -2.35 18.55 0.97
C LEU A 12 -1.61 17.77 -0.13
N PRO A 13 -0.50 18.34 -0.64
CA PRO A 13 0.34 17.65 -1.60
C PRO A 13 0.78 16.27 -1.08
N PRO A 14 0.78 15.21 -1.91
CA PRO A 14 1.11 13.86 -1.48
C PRO A 14 2.47 13.74 -0.79
N GLU A 15 3.47 14.50 -1.25
CA GLU A 15 4.83 14.49 -0.71
C GLU A 15 4.95 14.97 0.74
N THR A 16 4.01 15.78 1.22
CA THR A 16 4.03 16.35 2.59
C THR A 16 3.02 15.68 3.53
N ARG A 17 2.28 14.69 3.05
CA ARG A 17 1.22 14.03 3.81
C ARG A 17 1.77 13.27 5.01
N THR A 18 1.18 13.51 6.19
CA THR A 18 1.50 12.77 7.42
C THR A 18 0.72 11.45 7.49
N VAL A 19 1.14 10.53 8.37
CA VAL A 19 0.47 9.25 8.59
C VAL A 19 -1.02 9.41 8.94
N GLY A 20 -1.34 10.36 9.84
CA GLY A 20 -2.73 10.63 10.20
C GLY A 20 -3.58 11.13 9.04
N GLN A 21 -3.00 11.96 8.17
CA GLN A 21 -3.66 12.45 6.96
C GLN A 21 -3.88 11.34 5.93
N LEU A 22 -2.96 10.38 5.82
CA LEU A 22 -3.11 9.20 4.98
C LEU A 22 -4.33 8.37 5.41
N VAL A 23 -4.48 8.12 6.72
CA VAL A 23 -5.65 7.42 7.27
C VAL A 23 -6.94 8.19 7.00
N ALA A 24 -6.94 9.50 7.23
CA ALA A 24 -8.10 10.37 6.97
C ALA A 24 -8.50 10.35 5.48
N GLU A 25 -7.53 10.38 4.58
CA GLU A 25 -7.79 10.34 3.13
C GLU A 25 -8.30 8.96 2.69
N ALA A 26 -7.78 7.86 3.29
CA ALA A 26 -8.30 6.51 3.05
C ALA A 26 -9.78 6.40 3.47
N LEU A 27 -10.13 6.92 4.64
CA LEU A 27 -11.53 6.95 5.12
C LEU A 27 -12.42 7.83 4.25
N LYS A 28 -11.93 8.98 3.81
CA LYS A 28 -12.65 9.87 2.89
C LYS A 28 -12.93 9.21 1.54
N LEU A 29 -11.92 8.54 0.98
CA LEU A 29 -12.06 7.78 -0.26
C LEU A 29 -13.02 6.60 -0.09
N TYR A 30 -12.94 5.89 1.03
CA TYR A 30 -13.88 4.83 1.39
C TYR A 30 -15.32 5.34 1.42
N GLY A 31 -15.58 6.46 2.08
CA GLY A 31 -16.91 7.08 2.12
C GLY A 31 -17.39 7.58 0.75
N ALA A 32 -16.50 8.16 -0.06
CA ALA A 32 -16.82 8.66 -1.39
C ALA A 32 -17.13 7.54 -2.41
N ARG A 33 -16.51 6.36 -2.24
CA ARG A 33 -16.69 5.19 -3.10
C ARG A 33 -17.10 3.95 -2.29
N PHE A 34 -18.10 4.11 -1.44
CA PHE A 34 -18.47 3.12 -0.42
C PHE A 34 -18.65 1.71 -0.99
N TRP A 35 -19.50 1.52 -1.99
CA TRP A 35 -19.82 0.18 -2.53
C TRP A 35 -18.62 -0.51 -3.21
N PRO A 36 -17.89 0.14 -4.13
CA PRO A 36 -16.68 -0.45 -4.68
C PRO A 36 -15.59 -0.72 -3.63
N ALA A 37 -15.47 0.16 -2.64
CA ALA A 37 -14.51 -0.03 -1.56
C ALA A 37 -14.91 -1.19 -0.65
N LEU A 38 -16.18 -1.30 -0.26
CA LEU A 38 -16.70 -2.42 0.54
C LEU A 38 -16.48 -3.77 -0.16
N ALA A 39 -16.61 -3.81 -1.50
CA ALA A 39 -16.36 -5.01 -2.29
C ALA A 39 -14.94 -5.56 -2.13
N LEU A 40 -13.94 -4.71 -1.81
CA LEU A 40 -12.56 -5.15 -1.52
C LEU A 40 -12.49 -6.03 -0.27
N GLY A 41 -13.41 -5.89 0.66
CA GLY A 41 -13.48 -6.69 1.90
C GLY A 41 -14.14 -8.07 1.70
N ILE A 42 -14.87 -8.29 0.60
CA ILE A 42 -15.63 -9.55 0.39
C ILE A 42 -14.68 -10.75 0.32
N GLY A 43 -13.61 -10.67 -0.47
CA GLY A 43 -12.62 -11.75 -0.58
C GLY A 43 -11.99 -12.11 0.77
N PRO A 44 -11.39 -11.15 1.49
CA PRO A 44 -10.86 -11.37 2.83
C PRO A 44 -11.88 -11.88 3.84
N ALA A 45 -13.14 -11.43 3.78
CA ALA A 45 -14.20 -11.93 4.66
C ALA A 45 -14.53 -13.41 4.35
N ILE A 46 -14.71 -13.77 3.09
CA ILE A 46 -14.93 -15.18 2.67
C ILE A 46 -13.73 -16.05 3.06
N PHE A 47 -12.49 -15.54 2.84
CA PHE A 47 -11.28 -16.23 3.27
C PHE A 47 -11.29 -16.50 4.78
N GLY A 48 -11.62 -15.49 5.60
CA GLY A 48 -11.68 -15.65 7.05
C GLY A 48 -12.70 -16.68 7.53
N VAL A 49 -13.87 -16.76 6.88
CA VAL A 49 -14.88 -17.79 7.17
C VAL A 49 -14.37 -19.16 6.78
N ALA A 50 -13.87 -19.33 5.56
CA ALA A 50 -13.35 -20.60 5.08
C ALA A 50 -12.18 -21.11 5.93
N ASP A 51 -11.28 -20.21 6.35
CA ASP A 51 -10.16 -20.52 7.23
C ASP A 51 -10.62 -21.04 8.60
N SER A 52 -11.72 -20.48 9.15
CA SER A 52 -12.26 -20.91 10.44
C SER A 52 -12.86 -22.33 10.43
N GLU A 53 -13.21 -22.86 9.27
CA GLU A 53 -13.76 -24.21 9.09
C GLU A 53 -12.67 -25.27 8.78
N LEU A 54 -11.42 -24.82 8.55
CA LEU A 54 -10.31 -25.71 8.20
C LEU A 54 -9.43 -25.97 9.44
N GLU A 55 -8.82 -27.17 9.47
CA GLU A 55 -7.93 -27.57 10.55
C GLU A 55 -6.62 -28.17 10.00
N GLY A 56 -5.59 -28.19 10.84
CA GLY A 56 -4.33 -28.87 10.58
C GLY A 56 -3.63 -28.42 9.29
N ALA A 57 -3.14 -29.39 8.52
CA ALA A 57 -2.39 -29.13 7.29
C ALA A 57 -3.24 -28.44 6.19
N ALA A 58 -4.53 -28.72 6.12
CA ALA A 58 -5.43 -28.09 5.14
C ALA A 58 -5.53 -26.59 5.39
N ARG A 59 -5.68 -26.18 6.64
CA ARG A 59 -5.67 -24.77 7.05
C ARG A 59 -4.34 -24.09 6.71
N ALA A 60 -3.21 -24.73 7.04
CA ALA A 60 -1.91 -24.18 6.77
C ALA A 60 -1.67 -23.95 5.26
N ILE A 61 -2.04 -24.91 4.41
CA ILE A 61 -1.94 -24.78 2.96
C ILE A 61 -2.87 -23.66 2.45
N PHE A 62 -4.10 -23.60 2.97
CA PHE A 62 -5.07 -22.57 2.60
C PHE A 62 -4.57 -21.16 2.97
N ASP A 63 -4.05 -20.98 4.17
CA ASP A 63 -3.47 -19.72 4.63
C ASP A 63 -2.29 -19.28 3.76
N VAL A 64 -1.38 -20.18 3.40
CA VAL A 64 -0.17 -19.85 2.67
C VAL A 64 -0.40 -19.62 1.18
N VAL A 65 -1.38 -20.29 0.58
CA VAL A 65 -1.64 -20.22 -0.87
C VAL A 65 -2.78 -19.27 -1.19
N VAL A 66 -3.93 -19.47 -0.55
CA VAL A 66 -5.15 -18.70 -0.88
C VAL A 66 -5.13 -17.33 -0.23
N GLY A 67 -4.68 -17.23 1.02
CA GLY A 67 -4.62 -15.96 1.76
C GLY A 67 -3.88 -14.85 1.00
N PRO A 68 -2.59 -15.03 0.64
CA PRO A 68 -1.84 -14.00 -0.06
C PRO A 68 -2.46 -13.63 -1.42
N LEU A 69 -3.07 -14.57 -2.15
CA LEU A 69 -3.75 -14.29 -3.42
C LEU A 69 -4.99 -13.42 -3.22
N VAL A 70 -5.80 -13.73 -2.21
CA VAL A 70 -7.01 -12.97 -1.89
C VAL A 70 -6.65 -11.54 -1.47
N PHE A 71 -5.66 -11.39 -0.59
CA PHE A 71 -5.19 -10.06 -0.17
C PHE A 71 -4.55 -9.28 -1.33
N ALA A 72 -3.75 -9.94 -2.19
CA ALA A 72 -3.17 -9.33 -3.37
C ALA A 72 -4.25 -8.86 -4.37
N ALA A 73 -5.30 -9.66 -4.60
CA ALA A 73 -6.42 -9.29 -5.46
C ALA A 73 -7.19 -8.08 -4.90
N SER A 74 -7.52 -8.09 -3.61
CA SER A 74 -8.19 -6.98 -2.92
C SER A 74 -7.34 -5.70 -2.98
N TYR A 75 -6.03 -5.83 -2.78
CA TYR A 75 -5.09 -4.71 -2.88
C TYR A 75 -4.99 -4.16 -4.31
N GLY A 76 -4.91 -5.03 -5.32
CA GLY A 76 -4.96 -4.62 -6.73
C GLY A 76 -6.25 -3.85 -7.06
N GLY A 77 -7.38 -4.29 -6.53
CA GLY A 77 -8.65 -3.57 -6.61
C GLY A 77 -8.61 -2.19 -5.94
N ALA A 78 -7.98 -2.08 -4.76
CA ALA A 78 -7.79 -0.79 -4.08
C ALA A 78 -6.93 0.17 -4.91
N VAL A 79 -5.83 -0.32 -5.51
CA VAL A 79 -5.00 0.48 -6.43
C VAL A 79 -5.82 0.99 -7.61
N ALA A 80 -6.70 0.16 -8.18
CA ALA A 80 -7.59 0.55 -9.29
C ALA A 80 -8.61 1.64 -8.89
N LEU A 81 -8.98 1.73 -7.61
CA LEU A 81 -9.83 2.81 -7.10
C LEU A 81 -9.06 4.12 -6.90
N VAL A 82 -7.75 4.06 -6.69
CA VAL A 82 -6.91 5.24 -6.44
C VAL A 82 -6.33 5.81 -7.73
N ARG A 83 -5.89 4.96 -8.66
CA ARG A 83 -5.20 5.35 -9.91
C ARG A 83 -5.67 4.50 -11.09
N PRO A 84 -5.62 5.03 -12.33
CA PRO A 84 -5.79 4.22 -13.53
C PRO A 84 -4.72 3.12 -13.62
N ILE A 85 -5.14 1.88 -13.87
CA ILE A 85 -4.26 0.71 -13.89
C ILE A 85 -4.06 0.14 -15.30
N GLY A 86 -2.93 -0.55 -15.49
CA GLY A 86 -2.69 -1.43 -16.63
C GLY A 86 -3.59 -2.66 -16.59
N ARG A 87 -3.86 -3.25 -17.75
CA ARG A 87 -4.70 -4.44 -17.92
C ARG A 87 -3.89 -5.64 -18.38
N GLY A 88 -4.52 -6.81 -18.43
CA GLY A 88 -3.91 -8.04 -18.94
C GLY A 88 -2.75 -8.52 -18.07
N ARG A 89 -1.57 -8.72 -18.67
CA ARG A 89 -0.40 -9.30 -17.99
C ARG A 89 0.04 -8.54 -16.71
N TYR A 90 -0.22 -7.25 -16.64
CA TYR A 90 0.19 -6.44 -15.48
C TYR A 90 -0.62 -6.78 -14.22
N VAL A 91 -1.87 -7.22 -14.38
CA VAL A 91 -2.69 -7.73 -13.27
C VAL A 91 -2.07 -9.01 -12.70
N LEU A 92 -1.62 -9.94 -13.55
CA LEU A 92 -0.94 -11.17 -13.10
C LEU A 92 0.38 -10.85 -12.39
N VAL A 93 1.15 -9.89 -12.90
CA VAL A 93 2.38 -9.42 -12.25
C VAL A 93 2.08 -8.81 -10.89
N ALA A 94 1.02 -8.02 -10.78
CA ALA A 94 0.62 -7.41 -9.51
C ALA A 94 0.12 -8.46 -8.51
N LEU A 95 -0.60 -9.48 -8.96
CA LEU A 95 -0.99 -10.62 -8.11
C LEU A 95 0.24 -11.37 -7.60
N ALA A 96 1.22 -11.64 -8.46
CA ALA A 96 2.45 -12.32 -8.07
C ALA A 96 3.31 -11.50 -7.09
N THR A 97 3.47 -10.19 -7.34
CA THR A 97 4.21 -9.30 -6.43
C THR A 97 3.46 -9.05 -5.12
N GLY A 98 2.13 -8.94 -5.18
CA GLY A 98 1.26 -8.86 -4.01
C GLY A 98 1.27 -10.15 -3.20
N PHE A 99 1.30 -11.33 -3.86
CA PHE A 99 1.47 -12.61 -3.19
C PHE A 99 2.74 -12.61 -2.32
N ILE A 100 3.88 -12.20 -2.88
CA ILE A 100 5.15 -12.10 -2.13
C ILE A 100 5.02 -11.12 -0.96
N ALA A 101 4.33 -10.00 -1.15
CA ALA A 101 4.17 -8.99 -0.11
C ALA A 101 3.32 -9.50 1.07
N PHE A 102 2.22 -10.21 0.81
CA PHE A 102 1.28 -10.67 1.85
C PHE A 102 1.62 -12.05 2.41
N LEU A 103 2.47 -12.84 1.76
CA LEU A 103 2.84 -14.18 2.19
C LEU A 103 3.33 -14.25 3.65
N PRO A 104 4.27 -13.38 4.12
CA PRO A 104 4.74 -13.46 5.51
C PRO A 104 3.66 -13.12 6.55
N ILE A 105 2.67 -12.30 6.20
CA ILE A 105 1.54 -12.01 7.10
C ILE A 105 0.67 -13.25 7.29
N CYS A 106 0.41 -13.99 6.20
CA CYS A 106 -0.33 -15.24 6.26
C CYS A 106 0.47 -16.33 6.99
N LEU A 107 1.78 -16.42 6.74
CA LEU A 107 2.67 -17.31 7.49
C LEU A 107 2.74 -16.98 8.98
N ALA A 108 2.75 -15.70 9.35
CA ALA A 108 2.82 -15.28 10.75
C ALA A 108 1.61 -15.78 11.57
N ARG A 109 0.45 -16.00 10.93
CA ARG A 109 -0.74 -16.59 11.58
C ARG A 109 -0.50 -18.02 12.06
N LEU A 110 0.33 -18.78 11.34
CA LEU A 110 0.68 -20.16 11.73
C LEU A 110 1.63 -20.21 12.92
N PHE A 111 2.30 -19.10 13.19
CA PHE A 111 3.29 -18.96 14.27
C PHE A 111 2.87 -17.87 15.26
N SER A 112 1.57 -17.79 15.55
CA SER A 112 0.98 -16.75 16.41
C SER A 112 1.57 -16.66 17.82
N ASP A 113 2.17 -17.74 18.30
CA ASP A 113 2.81 -17.80 19.62
C ASP A 113 4.11 -16.96 19.72
N PHE A 114 4.64 -16.53 18.56
CA PHE A 114 5.85 -15.69 18.50
C PHE A 114 5.50 -14.27 18.08
N PRO A 115 5.30 -13.32 19.02
CA PRO A 115 4.90 -11.94 18.68
C PRO A 115 5.90 -11.21 17.77
N GLY A 116 7.19 -11.57 17.81
CA GLY A 116 8.21 -11.00 16.93
C GLY A 116 8.00 -11.31 15.43
N ILE A 117 7.33 -12.43 15.10
CA ILE A 117 7.07 -12.83 13.72
C ILE A 117 6.10 -11.86 13.03
N ASN A 118 5.13 -11.34 13.78
CA ASN A 118 4.19 -10.34 13.26
C ASN A 118 4.89 -9.03 12.92
N LEU A 119 5.84 -8.58 13.75
CA LEU A 119 6.65 -7.38 13.47
C LEU A 119 7.51 -7.59 12.22
N MET A 120 8.10 -8.76 12.05
CA MET A 120 8.90 -9.10 10.89
C MET A 120 8.03 -9.16 9.62
N ALA A 121 6.82 -9.68 9.70
CA ALA A 121 5.87 -9.72 8.60
C ALA A 121 5.44 -8.30 8.18
N VAL A 122 5.20 -7.38 9.12
CA VAL A 122 4.89 -5.97 8.84
C VAL A 122 6.09 -5.26 8.22
N ALA A 123 7.30 -5.50 8.73
CA ALA A 123 8.53 -4.94 8.15
C ALA A 123 8.75 -5.44 6.72
N TRP A 124 8.51 -6.73 6.45
CA TRP A 124 8.52 -7.28 5.09
C TRP A 124 7.48 -6.62 4.19
N LEU A 125 6.24 -6.50 4.69
CA LEU A 125 5.17 -5.83 3.94
C LEU A 125 5.58 -4.40 3.58
N ALA A 126 6.23 -3.65 4.48
CA ALA A 126 6.71 -2.29 4.21
C ALA A 126 7.71 -2.22 3.05
N PHE A 127 8.51 -3.26 2.81
CA PHE A 127 9.41 -3.32 1.66
C PHE A 127 8.71 -3.67 0.35
N PHE A 128 7.74 -4.56 0.38
CA PHE A 128 7.22 -5.20 -0.84
C PHE A 128 5.80 -4.77 -1.22
N CYS A 129 5.03 -4.14 -0.31
CA CYS A 129 3.65 -3.73 -0.62
C CYS A 129 3.57 -2.76 -1.81
N LEU A 130 4.58 -1.91 -2.01
CA LEU A 130 4.62 -0.93 -3.10
C LEU A 130 4.93 -1.55 -4.48
N ALA A 131 5.32 -2.84 -4.53
CA ALA A 131 5.63 -3.52 -5.80
C ALA A 131 4.36 -3.81 -6.63
N ALA A 132 3.26 -4.19 -5.99
CA ALA A 132 2.01 -4.46 -6.70
C ALA A 132 1.43 -3.21 -7.39
N PRO A 133 1.32 -2.02 -6.73
CA PRO A 133 0.95 -0.79 -7.43
C PRO A 133 1.95 -0.41 -8.52
N ALA A 134 3.27 -0.56 -8.32
CA ALA A 134 4.26 -0.28 -9.35
C ALA A 134 4.05 -1.14 -10.61
N ALA A 135 3.67 -2.41 -10.44
CA ALA A 135 3.32 -3.28 -11.55
C ALA A 135 2.08 -2.79 -12.31
N LEU A 136 1.02 -2.35 -11.60
CA LEU A 136 -0.25 -1.94 -12.18
C LEU A 136 -0.21 -0.54 -12.79
N VAL A 137 0.34 0.44 -12.07
CA VAL A 137 0.32 1.86 -12.45
C VAL A 137 1.44 2.15 -13.46
N GLU A 138 2.69 1.75 -13.15
CA GLU A 138 3.84 1.98 -14.00
C GLU A 138 4.00 0.91 -15.10
N ARG A 139 3.12 -0.13 -15.14
CA ARG A 139 3.11 -1.22 -16.13
C ARG A 139 4.43 -1.96 -16.22
N ARG A 140 5.04 -2.25 -15.07
CA ARG A 140 6.35 -2.91 -14.98
C ARG A 140 6.24 -4.43 -15.02
N GLY A 141 7.30 -5.08 -15.50
CA GLY A 141 7.49 -6.52 -15.35
C GLY A 141 7.77 -6.91 -13.90
N PHE A 142 7.73 -8.21 -13.61
CA PHE A 142 7.80 -8.75 -12.23
C PHE A 142 9.04 -8.26 -11.44
N LEU A 143 10.24 -8.47 -11.96
CA LEU A 143 11.49 -8.06 -11.30
C LEU A 143 11.63 -6.55 -11.19
N ASP A 144 11.20 -5.82 -12.23
CA ASP A 144 11.27 -4.36 -12.24
C ASP A 144 10.27 -3.74 -11.27
N ALA A 145 9.09 -4.35 -11.11
CA ALA A 145 8.10 -3.93 -10.13
C ALA A 145 8.61 -4.17 -8.69
N LEU A 146 9.24 -5.32 -8.41
CA LEU A 146 9.86 -5.58 -7.11
C LEU A 146 10.99 -4.58 -6.81
N LYS A 147 11.91 -4.37 -7.77
CA LYS A 147 12.99 -3.37 -7.62
C LYS A 147 12.43 -1.97 -7.37
N ARG A 148 11.39 -1.58 -8.11
CA ARG A 148 10.75 -0.27 -7.95
C ARG A 148 10.07 -0.13 -6.60
N GLY A 149 9.32 -1.15 -6.16
CA GLY A 149 8.69 -1.18 -4.83
C GLY A 149 9.71 -0.99 -3.71
N VAL A 150 10.82 -1.74 -3.77
CA VAL A 150 11.93 -1.60 -2.80
C VAL A 150 12.60 -0.22 -2.88
N GLN A 151 12.78 0.35 -4.08
CA GLN A 151 13.30 1.71 -4.23
C GLN A 151 12.40 2.76 -3.59
N LEU A 152 11.09 2.67 -3.82
CA LEU A 152 10.09 3.56 -3.22
C LEU A 152 10.07 3.41 -1.69
N ALA A 153 10.10 2.19 -1.18
CA ALA A 153 10.14 1.93 0.26
C ALA A 153 11.42 2.47 0.92
N ARG A 154 12.57 2.31 0.27
CA ARG A 154 13.87 2.80 0.81
C ARG A 154 13.99 4.32 0.82
N ALA A 155 13.26 5.03 -0.01
CA ALA A 155 13.31 6.49 -0.06
C ALA A 155 12.89 7.12 1.28
N ASP A 156 11.87 6.55 1.94
CA ASP A 156 11.43 6.93 3.28
C ASP A 156 10.80 5.72 3.99
N TYR A 157 11.65 4.76 4.36
CA TYR A 157 11.20 3.50 4.96
C TYR A 157 10.46 3.70 6.28
N ILE A 158 10.90 4.67 7.09
CA ILE A 158 10.27 4.97 8.39
C ILE A 158 8.83 5.44 8.17
N HIS A 159 8.58 6.26 7.16
CA HIS A 159 7.24 6.71 6.83
C HIS A 159 6.37 5.57 6.30
N VAL A 160 6.90 4.70 5.45
CA VAL A 160 6.18 3.52 4.92
C VAL A 160 5.82 2.57 6.06
N LEU A 161 6.80 2.20 6.88
CA LEU A 161 6.59 1.31 8.02
C LEU A 161 5.63 1.90 9.05
N GLY A 162 5.80 3.18 9.39
CA GLY A 162 4.94 3.89 10.32
C GLY A 162 3.50 4.00 9.83
N SER A 163 3.30 4.25 8.53
CA SER A 163 1.97 4.31 7.92
C SER A 163 1.26 2.95 7.96
N LEU A 164 1.95 1.88 7.56
CA LEU A 164 1.39 0.53 7.60
C LEU A 164 1.13 0.06 9.03
N ALA A 165 2.07 0.30 9.94
CA ALA A 165 1.90 -0.03 11.35
C ALA A 165 0.69 0.71 11.96
N THR A 166 0.53 2.00 11.66
CA THR A 166 -0.63 2.78 12.14
C THR A 166 -1.94 2.23 11.59
N LEU A 167 -2.01 1.88 10.30
CA LEU A 167 -3.19 1.25 9.70
C LEU A 167 -3.52 -0.08 10.38
N ILE A 168 -2.51 -0.94 10.59
CA ILE A 168 -2.67 -2.25 11.25
C ILE A 168 -3.14 -2.07 12.69
N ILE A 169 -2.50 -1.17 13.45
CA ILE A 169 -2.85 -0.89 14.85
C ILE A 169 -4.28 -0.34 14.93
N THR A 170 -4.66 0.56 14.04
CA THR A 170 -6.03 1.12 14.01
C THR A 170 -7.07 0.02 13.79
N ILE A 171 -6.83 -0.88 12.84
CA ILE A 171 -7.72 -2.02 12.56
C ILE A 171 -7.75 -2.98 13.74
N PHE A 172 -6.59 -3.32 14.29
CA PHE A 172 -6.47 -4.21 15.44
C PHE A 172 -7.22 -3.66 16.68
N LEU A 173 -7.01 -2.38 17.02
CA LEU A 173 -7.70 -1.74 18.13
C LEU A 173 -9.22 -1.67 17.91
N THR A 174 -9.67 -1.38 16.69
CA THR A 174 -11.09 -1.39 16.35
C THR A 174 -11.68 -2.79 16.50
N GLY A 175 -10.98 -3.82 16.00
CA GLY A 175 -11.37 -5.21 16.16
C GLY A 175 -11.41 -5.64 17.64
N LEU A 176 -10.42 -5.21 18.42
CA LEU A 176 -10.35 -5.47 19.86
C LEU A 176 -11.54 -4.85 20.63
N VAL A 177 -11.85 -3.58 20.32
CA VAL A 177 -13.04 -2.90 20.91
C VAL A 177 -14.32 -3.65 20.55
N LEU A 178 -14.49 -4.05 19.30
CA LEU A 178 -15.64 -4.85 18.87
C LEU A 178 -15.71 -6.18 19.61
N PHE A 179 -14.58 -6.90 19.73
CA PHE A 179 -14.53 -8.16 20.46
C PHE A 179 -14.97 -8.00 21.92
N PHE A 180 -14.40 -7.03 22.64
CA PHE A 180 -14.77 -6.80 24.04
C PHE A 180 -16.22 -6.34 24.21
N SER A 181 -16.74 -5.57 23.27
CA SER A 181 -18.14 -5.11 23.29
C SER A 181 -19.14 -6.24 23.04
N LEU A 182 -18.73 -7.27 22.29
CA LEU A 182 -19.62 -8.33 21.83
C LEU A 182 -19.37 -9.69 22.50
N ARG A 183 -18.34 -9.82 23.34
CA ARG A 183 -17.91 -11.08 23.96
C ARG A 183 -18.99 -11.77 24.81
N GLU A 184 -20.00 -11.02 25.30
CA GLU A 184 -21.08 -11.53 26.09
C GLU A 184 -22.26 -12.06 25.25
N LEU A 185 -22.17 -11.89 23.93
CA LEU A 185 -23.13 -12.43 22.98
C LEU A 185 -22.83 -13.91 22.67
N SER A 186 -23.74 -14.56 21.94
CA SER A 186 -23.52 -15.93 21.49
C SER A 186 -22.32 -16.04 20.54
N ASP A 187 -21.67 -17.22 20.49
CA ASP A 187 -20.56 -17.50 19.58
C ASP A 187 -20.91 -17.19 18.11
N GLN A 188 -22.16 -17.43 17.72
CA GLN A 188 -22.63 -17.11 16.38
C GLN A 188 -22.64 -15.59 16.13
N ALA A 189 -23.09 -14.80 17.08
CA ALA A 189 -23.06 -13.34 16.97
C ALA A 189 -21.62 -12.81 16.88
N LEU A 190 -20.71 -13.39 17.64
CA LEU A 190 -19.30 -13.03 17.61
C LEU A 190 -18.65 -13.37 16.25
N ARG A 191 -18.95 -14.53 15.66
CA ARG A 191 -18.50 -14.90 14.30
C ARG A 191 -19.00 -13.93 13.23
N VAL A 192 -20.30 -13.56 13.27
CA VAL A 192 -20.89 -12.59 12.36
C VAL A 192 -20.23 -11.22 12.52
N ALA A 193 -19.99 -10.78 13.76
CA ALA A 193 -19.31 -9.51 14.02
C ALA A 193 -17.88 -9.49 13.50
N ALA A 194 -17.13 -10.58 13.68
CA ALA A 194 -15.77 -10.71 13.13
C ALA A 194 -15.76 -10.64 11.59
N LEU A 195 -16.74 -11.30 10.94
CA LEU A 195 -16.91 -11.26 9.49
C LEU A 195 -17.22 -9.84 8.99
N LEU A 196 -18.14 -9.16 9.65
CA LEU A 196 -18.48 -7.77 9.33
C LEU A 196 -17.29 -6.83 9.57
N ALA A 197 -16.52 -7.06 10.63
CA ALA A 197 -15.29 -6.30 10.88
C ALA A 197 -14.27 -6.49 9.75
N LEU A 198 -14.02 -7.72 9.31
CA LEU A 198 -13.15 -7.99 8.16
C LEU A 198 -13.67 -7.32 6.89
N LEU A 199 -14.95 -7.42 6.61
CA LEU A 199 -15.59 -6.83 5.44
C LEU A 199 -15.43 -5.30 5.40
N VAL A 200 -15.55 -4.64 6.55
CA VAL A 200 -15.53 -3.16 6.65
C VAL A 200 -14.13 -2.60 6.85
N LEU A 201 -13.28 -3.26 7.67
CA LEU A 201 -11.98 -2.71 8.03
C LEU A 201 -10.88 -3.02 7.02
N THR A 202 -10.92 -4.19 6.37
CA THR A 202 -9.91 -4.54 5.36
C THR A 202 -9.82 -3.52 4.21
N PRO A 203 -10.93 -3.00 3.64
CA PRO A 203 -10.86 -1.96 2.63
C PRO A 203 -10.12 -0.69 3.07
N VAL A 204 -10.24 -0.29 4.33
CA VAL A 204 -9.53 0.88 4.87
C VAL A 204 -8.02 0.66 4.80
N PHE A 205 -7.54 -0.52 5.18
CA PHE A 205 -6.14 -0.89 5.06
C PHE A 205 -5.68 -0.89 3.59
N MET A 206 -6.43 -1.54 2.72
CA MET A 206 -6.07 -1.68 1.30
C MET A 206 -6.01 -0.32 0.59
N LEU A 207 -6.97 0.56 0.85
CA LEU A 207 -7.00 1.92 0.33
C LEU A 207 -5.86 2.77 0.91
N GLY A 208 -5.60 2.67 2.22
CA GLY A 208 -4.49 3.36 2.85
C GLY A 208 -3.13 2.96 2.27
N ALA A 209 -2.91 1.66 2.08
CA ALA A 209 -1.70 1.15 1.43
C ALA A 209 -1.59 1.59 -0.05
N ALA A 210 -2.71 1.68 -0.78
CA ALA A 210 -2.71 2.19 -2.16
C ALA A 210 -2.43 3.70 -2.23
N ILE A 211 -2.92 4.50 -1.28
CA ILE A 211 -2.61 5.94 -1.17
C ILE A 211 -1.14 6.13 -0.79
N LEU A 212 -0.60 5.30 0.11
CA LEU A 212 0.80 5.32 0.49
C LEU A 212 1.74 5.18 -0.72
N TYR A 213 1.39 4.35 -1.70
CA TYR A 213 2.15 4.27 -2.95
C TYR A 213 2.22 5.64 -3.66
N VAL A 214 1.09 6.34 -3.78
CA VAL A 214 1.04 7.68 -4.41
C VAL A 214 1.89 8.69 -3.65
N ASP A 215 1.88 8.63 -2.31
CA ASP A 215 2.69 9.52 -1.46
C ASP A 215 4.19 9.23 -1.65
N GLN A 216 4.60 7.95 -1.73
CA GLN A 216 5.99 7.57 -1.94
C GLN A 216 6.48 7.90 -3.37
N GLU A 217 5.64 7.71 -4.38
CA GLU A 217 5.92 8.13 -5.74
C GLU A 217 6.21 9.64 -5.81
N ALA A 218 5.32 10.47 -5.23
CA ALA A 218 5.48 11.92 -5.20
C ALA A 218 6.74 12.36 -4.43
N ARG A 219 7.07 11.70 -3.30
CA ARG A 219 8.29 11.98 -2.53
C ARG A 219 9.56 11.70 -3.32
N VAL A 220 9.59 10.60 -4.09
CA VAL A 220 10.74 10.26 -4.92
C VAL A 220 10.87 11.24 -6.09
N GLU A 221 9.76 11.67 -6.69
CA GLU A 221 9.76 12.63 -7.79
C GLU A 221 10.14 14.06 -7.34
N SER A 222 9.72 14.48 -6.15
CA SER A 222 10.04 15.79 -5.56
C SER A 222 11.43 15.85 -4.95
N SER A 223 12.08 14.69 -4.69
CA SER A 223 13.43 14.64 -4.14
C SER A 223 14.43 15.31 -5.08
N PRO A 224 15.26 16.28 -4.62
CA PRO A 224 16.26 16.91 -5.46
C PRO A 224 17.17 15.85 -6.04
N ARG A 225 17.37 15.90 -7.37
CA ARG A 225 18.35 15.03 -8.05
C ARG A 225 19.68 15.05 -7.31
N PRO A 226 20.34 13.91 -7.12
CA PRO A 226 21.63 13.88 -6.40
C PRO A 226 22.58 14.95 -6.96
N ARG A 227 23.14 15.76 -6.07
CA ARG A 227 24.03 16.89 -6.38
C ARG A 227 25.07 16.57 -7.46
N ARG A 228 25.54 15.32 -7.48
CA ARG A 228 26.51 14.80 -8.44
C ARG A 228 26.07 14.82 -9.93
N LYS A 229 24.77 14.62 -10.21
CA LYS A 229 24.24 14.75 -11.58
C LYS A 229 24.09 16.23 -11.97
N ARG A 230 23.68 17.07 -11.03
CA ARG A 230 23.53 18.50 -11.25
C ARG A 230 24.89 19.16 -11.52
N ASP A 231 25.93 18.75 -10.79
CA ASP A 231 27.27 19.26 -10.98
C ASP A 231 27.87 18.79 -12.34
N ALA A 232 27.58 17.55 -12.75
CA ALA A 232 27.99 17.04 -14.07
C ALA A 232 27.26 17.75 -15.23
N ASP A 233 25.96 18.01 -15.08
CA ASP A 233 25.17 18.74 -16.07
C ASP A 233 25.63 20.21 -16.18
N ILE A 234 26.06 20.83 -15.06
CA ILE A 234 26.63 22.18 -15.05
C ILE A 234 28.00 22.18 -15.71
N HIS A 235 28.89 21.25 -15.39
CA HIS A 235 30.20 21.15 -16.03
C HIS A 235 30.10 20.92 -17.52
N SER A 236 29.23 20.05 -18.00
CA SER A 236 29.03 19.82 -19.43
C SER A 236 28.50 21.05 -20.18
N ALA A 237 27.64 21.86 -19.51
CA ALA A 237 27.14 23.10 -20.07
C ALA A 237 28.25 24.17 -20.22
N PHE A 238 29.17 24.27 -19.24
CA PHE A 238 30.30 25.19 -19.30
C PHE A 238 31.38 24.73 -20.30
N GLU A 239 31.61 23.42 -20.47
CA GLU A 239 32.56 22.89 -21.48
C GLU A 239 32.06 23.15 -22.91
N SER A 240 30.75 23.06 -23.16
CA SER A 240 30.16 23.35 -24.47
C SER A 240 30.24 24.84 -24.85
N ASP A 241 30.11 25.75 -23.87
CA ASP A 241 30.22 27.20 -24.10
C ASP A 241 31.70 27.66 -24.31
N GLY A 242 32.66 26.97 -23.67
CA GLY A 242 34.10 27.24 -23.83
C GLY A 242 34.65 26.84 -25.19
N ALA A 243 34.13 25.75 -25.75
CA ALA A 243 34.58 25.26 -27.05
C ALA A 243 34.16 26.15 -28.26
N GLY A 244 33.06 26.91 -28.11
CA GLY A 244 32.56 27.80 -29.17
C GLY A 244 33.25 29.16 -29.25
N ARG A 245 34.14 29.49 -28.30
CA ARG A 245 34.72 30.84 -28.18
C ARG A 245 36.17 30.91 -28.72
N SER A 246 36.82 29.80 -29.01
CA SER A 246 38.20 29.76 -29.47
C SER A 246 38.41 29.96 -30.99
N ASP A 247 37.32 29.93 -31.79
CA ASP A 247 37.44 29.97 -33.26
C ASP A 247 37.22 31.34 -33.89
N THR A 248 37.02 32.43 -33.09
CA THR A 248 36.76 33.77 -33.63
C THR A 248 37.89 34.81 -33.42
N GLU A 249 39.02 34.44 -32.79
CA GLU A 249 40.18 35.32 -32.62
C GLU A 249 41.41 34.83 -33.44
N GLY A 250 41.36 34.98 -34.77
CA GLY A 250 42.50 34.67 -35.58
C GLY A 250 42.31 34.87 -37.08
N LYS A 251 42.08 36.14 -37.51
CA LYS A 251 42.42 36.54 -38.90
C LYS A 251 42.79 37.99 -38.97
N PRO A 252 44.03 38.30 -39.41
CA PRO A 252 44.46 39.68 -39.68
C PRO A 252 43.86 40.21 -41.00
#